data_3dc4d4643c02a5954186aacbcbdc45c5
#
_entry.id   3dc4d4643c02a5954186aacbcbdc45c5
#
_cell.length_a   1.000
_cell.length_b   1.000
_cell.length_c   1.000
_cell.angle_alpha   90.00
_cell.angle_beta   90.00
_cell.angle_gamma   90.00
#
_symmetry.space_group_name_H-M   'P 1'
#
loop_
_entity.id
_entity.type
_entity.pdbx_description
1 polymer ?
#
loop_
_entity_poly.entity_id
_entity_poly.type
_entity_poly.pdbx_seq_one_letter_code
_entity_poly.pdbx_strand_id
1 'polypeptide(L)'
;MNKRVLTVATVCVVLLVAIWLENGNDTVLGEQAPGEGFAAVPGLRGSQDIYGPYEVVQNWPKPMSESLAGHEGWTYSVTMDVFAESPDRVFLVQKGELPLIEGRPESIWLPELGPGMQYPNFRLPLRQAGASIPNGDQLESEGNGRPGIDWRWEHCVLVVDREGNIVEEWTQWDHLWYRPHDVEISPYDSEKHVWIVDADGHFVTKFTNDGSELVLTLGTPGEPGYDDNHFRRPTFLVFMDENTMYLADGYDNTRVIKYDMH
;
A
#
# COMPACT_ATOMS: atom_id res chain seq x y z
N MET A 1 -12.73 69.39 -14.52
CA MET A 1 -12.79 67.94 -14.82
C MET A 1 -14.16 67.62 -15.40
N ASN A 2 -14.21 67.10 -16.60
CA ASN A 2 -15.45 67.00 -17.38
C ASN A 2 -16.34 65.88 -16.79
N LYS A 3 -17.61 66.18 -16.51
CA LYS A 3 -18.58 65.20 -15.96
C LYS A 3 -18.64 63.88 -16.74
N ARG A 4 -18.38 63.92 -18.05
CA ARG A 4 -18.30 62.72 -18.88
C ARG A 4 -17.12 61.81 -18.57
N VAL A 5 -15.98 62.35 -18.17
CA VAL A 5 -14.78 61.57 -17.79
C VAL A 5 -15.00 60.88 -16.44
N LEU A 6 -15.69 61.55 -15.50
CA LEU A 6 -16.02 60.98 -14.22
C LEU A 6 -17.01 59.79 -14.34
N THR A 7 -18.01 59.92 -15.23
CA THR A 7 -19.02 58.86 -15.47
C THR A 7 -18.39 57.61 -16.11
N VAL A 8 -17.46 57.76 -17.06
CA VAL A 8 -16.77 56.66 -17.72
C VAL A 8 -15.84 55.94 -16.71
N ALA A 9 -15.12 56.69 -15.87
CA ALA A 9 -14.25 56.11 -14.86
C ALA A 9 -15.05 55.29 -13.82
N THR A 10 -16.22 55.79 -13.39
CA THR A 10 -17.07 55.07 -12.42
C THR A 10 -17.67 53.79 -13.02
N VAL A 11 -18.09 53.81 -14.28
CA VAL A 11 -18.62 52.62 -14.97
C VAL A 11 -17.51 51.58 -15.16
N CYS A 12 -16.29 51.97 -15.52
CA CYS A 12 -15.17 51.02 -15.65
C CYS A 12 -14.78 50.39 -14.31
N VAL A 13 -14.79 51.12 -13.21
CA VAL A 13 -14.50 50.57 -11.88
C VAL A 13 -15.60 49.58 -11.43
N VAL A 14 -16.86 49.90 -11.67
CA VAL A 14 -17.98 48.99 -11.34
C VAL A 14 -17.92 47.72 -12.21
N LEU A 15 -17.60 47.83 -13.50
CA LEU A 15 -17.41 46.66 -14.36
C LEU A 15 -16.20 45.83 -13.95
N LEU A 16 -15.08 46.43 -13.57
CA LEU A 16 -13.90 45.69 -13.08
C LEU A 16 -14.17 45.00 -11.76
N VAL A 17 -14.92 45.61 -10.87
CA VAL A 17 -15.34 44.99 -9.61
C VAL A 17 -16.34 43.87 -9.86
N ALA A 18 -17.28 44.02 -10.80
CA ALA A 18 -18.21 42.95 -11.17
C ALA A 18 -17.48 41.75 -11.80
N ILE A 19 -16.53 42.00 -12.71
CA ILE A 19 -15.69 40.94 -13.32
C ILE A 19 -14.81 40.29 -12.25
N TRP A 20 -14.32 41.03 -11.26
CA TRP A 20 -13.53 40.46 -10.15
C TRP A 20 -14.40 39.62 -9.21
N LEU A 21 -15.64 40.04 -8.96
CA LEU A 21 -16.61 39.28 -8.17
C LEU A 21 -17.14 38.05 -8.92
N GLU A 22 -17.26 38.09 -10.24
CA GLU A 22 -17.62 36.92 -11.05
C GLU A 22 -16.45 35.93 -11.20
N ASN A 23 -15.21 36.41 -11.29
CA ASN A 23 -14.02 35.57 -11.33
C ASN A 23 -13.52 35.18 -9.93
N GLY A 24 -14.01 35.80 -8.89
CA GLY A 24 -13.74 35.42 -7.50
C GLY A 24 -14.66 34.30 -6.98
N ASN A 25 -15.62 33.85 -7.79
CA ASN A 25 -16.36 32.63 -7.62
C ASN A 25 -15.69 31.45 -8.35
N ASP A 26 -14.37 31.45 -8.43
CA ASP A 26 -13.66 30.23 -8.71
C ASP A 26 -13.97 29.23 -7.62
N THR A 27 -14.97 28.41 -7.94
CA THR A 27 -15.10 27.04 -7.54
C THR A 27 -14.52 26.75 -6.14
N VAL A 28 -15.19 27.18 -5.12
CA VAL A 28 -15.44 26.27 -4.02
C VAL A 28 -15.98 25.02 -4.71
N LEU A 29 -15.14 24.00 -4.83
CA LEU A 29 -15.55 22.65 -5.22
C LEU A 29 -16.88 22.42 -4.53
N GLY A 30 -17.95 22.22 -5.31
CA GLY A 30 -19.31 22.29 -4.83
C GLY A 30 -19.44 21.52 -3.53
N GLU A 31 -20.00 22.17 -2.55
CA GLU A 31 -20.35 21.54 -1.29
C GLU A 31 -21.37 20.45 -1.62
N GLN A 32 -20.87 19.22 -1.77
CA GLN A 32 -21.75 18.08 -1.99
C GLN A 32 -22.65 17.95 -0.77
N ALA A 33 -23.94 17.77 -1.03
CA ALA A 33 -24.91 17.59 0.04
C ALA A 33 -24.49 16.41 0.95
N PRO A 34 -24.70 16.50 2.27
CA PRO A 34 -24.40 15.41 3.17
C PRO A 34 -25.12 14.12 2.72
N GLY A 35 -24.34 13.10 2.37
CA GLY A 35 -24.86 11.80 1.92
C GLY A 35 -24.68 11.49 0.43
N GLU A 36 -24.26 12.44 -0.40
CA GLU A 36 -24.02 12.23 -1.83
C GLU A 36 -22.51 12.13 -2.19
N GLY A 37 -21.65 12.01 -1.22
CA GLY A 37 -20.21 11.88 -1.44
C GLY A 37 -19.79 10.44 -1.73
N PHE A 38 -18.72 10.30 -2.47
CA PHE A 38 -18.05 9.04 -2.73
C PHE A 38 -16.85 8.94 -1.77
N ALA A 39 -16.95 8.12 -0.77
CA ALA A 39 -15.88 7.98 0.22
C ALA A 39 -15.36 6.55 0.22
N ALA A 40 -14.06 6.41 0.23
CA ALA A 40 -13.42 5.12 0.43
C ALA A 40 -13.65 4.56 1.84
N VAL A 41 -13.95 5.44 2.79
CA VAL A 41 -14.31 5.07 4.16
C VAL A 41 -15.74 5.53 4.44
N PRO A 42 -16.68 4.62 4.75
CA PRO A 42 -18.08 4.97 5.02
C PRO A 42 -18.19 6.03 6.12
N GLY A 43 -18.99 7.06 5.85
CA GLY A 43 -19.22 8.15 6.79
C GLY A 43 -18.07 9.16 6.95
N LEU A 44 -16.93 8.94 6.28
CA LEU A 44 -15.84 9.89 6.21
C LEU A 44 -15.79 10.54 4.83
N ARG A 45 -15.53 11.83 4.82
CA ARG A 45 -15.30 12.57 3.59
C ARG A 45 -13.83 12.95 3.50
N GLY A 46 -13.27 12.78 2.32
CA GLY A 46 -11.90 13.12 2.03
C GLY A 46 -11.70 13.34 0.53
N SER A 47 -10.47 13.42 0.08
CA SER A 47 -10.17 13.58 -1.34
C SER A 47 -10.71 12.45 -2.23
N GLN A 48 -10.98 11.29 -1.67
CA GLN A 48 -11.58 10.16 -2.38
C GLN A 48 -13.00 10.44 -2.87
N ASP A 49 -13.74 11.32 -2.20
CA ASP A 49 -15.13 11.64 -2.54
C ASP A 49 -15.29 12.18 -3.96
N ILE A 50 -14.25 12.76 -4.51
CA ILE A 50 -14.24 13.32 -5.88
C ILE A 50 -13.88 12.30 -6.96
N TYR A 51 -13.46 11.09 -6.59
CA TYR A 51 -12.93 10.08 -7.54
C TYR A 51 -13.89 8.93 -7.86
N GLY A 52 -15.08 8.90 -7.30
CA GLY A 52 -16.09 7.93 -7.68
C GLY A 52 -16.88 7.31 -6.51
N PRO A 53 -17.87 6.48 -6.83
CA PRO A 53 -18.79 5.87 -5.87
C PRO A 53 -18.17 4.62 -5.24
N TYR A 54 -17.14 4.81 -4.41
CA TYR A 54 -16.46 3.70 -3.73
C TYR A 54 -16.99 3.54 -2.31
N GLU A 55 -17.24 2.31 -1.94
CA GLU A 55 -17.61 1.91 -0.60
C GLU A 55 -16.58 0.93 -0.04
N VAL A 56 -16.19 1.13 1.22
CA VAL A 56 -15.33 0.18 1.92
C VAL A 56 -16.13 -1.05 2.30
N VAL A 57 -15.71 -2.21 1.83
CA VAL A 57 -16.26 -3.49 2.27
C VAL A 57 -15.77 -3.75 3.70
N GLN A 58 -16.71 -3.82 4.63
CA GLN A 58 -16.37 -4.03 6.03
C GLN A 58 -15.94 -5.48 6.27
N ASN A 59 -14.97 -5.66 7.18
CA ASN A 59 -14.41 -6.97 7.55
C ASN A 59 -13.83 -7.76 6.37
N TRP A 60 -13.22 -7.05 5.43
CA TRP A 60 -12.40 -7.67 4.39
C TRP A 60 -10.98 -7.11 4.45
N PRO A 61 -9.95 -7.96 4.57
CA PRO A 61 -10.04 -9.39 4.88
C PRO A 61 -10.62 -9.63 6.28
N LYS A 62 -11.12 -10.84 6.54
CA LYS A 62 -11.61 -11.25 7.86
C LYS A 62 -10.46 -11.38 8.86
N PRO A 63 -10.76 -11.37 10.16
CA PRO A 63 -9.75 -11.70 11.17
C PRO A 63 -9.05 -13.02 10.86
N MET A 64 -7.72 -13.07 11.03
CA MET A 64 -6.93 -14.27 10.72
C MET A 64 -7.44 -15.52 11.44
N SER A 65 -7.90 -15.36 12.67
CA SER A 65 -8.46 -16.45 13.49
C SER A 65 -9.70 -17.14 12.92
N GLU A 66 -10.38 -16.51 11.96
CA GLU A 66 -11.54 -17.14 11.28
C GLU A 66 -11.09 -18.19 10.25
N SER A 67 -9.86 -18.10 9.77
CA SER A 67 -9.30 -19.02 8.77
C SER A 67 -8.15 -19.85 9.34
N LEU A 68 -7.37 -19.30 10.27
CA LEU A 68 -6.15 -19.89 10.80
C LEU A 68 -6.31 -20.26 12.28
N ALA A 69 -6.20 -21.53 12.60
CA ALA A 69 -6.28 -22.01 13.98
C ALA A 69 -5.06 -21.54 14.81
N GLY A 70 -5.29 -21.07 16.03
CA GLY A 70 -4.23 -20.59 16.93
C GLY A 70 -3.82 -19.14 16.71
N HIS A 71 -4.63 -18.38 15.96
CA HIS A 71 -4.37 -16.96 15.64
C HIS A 71 -5.35 -16.01 16.35
N GLU A 72 -6.06 -16.45 17.39
CA GLU A 72 -7.08 -15.68 18.10
C GLU A 72 -6.54 -14.37 18.74
N GLY A 73 -5.27 -14.23 18.91
CA GLY A 73 -4.67 -13.01 19.44
C GLY A 73 -3.80 -12.26 18.43
N TRP A 74 -3.94 -12.59 17.13
CA TRP A 74 -3.06 -12.09 16.10
C TRP A 74 -3.83 -11.44 14.95
N THR A 75 -3.16 -10.55 14.25
CA THR A 75 -3.73 -9.82 13.10
C THR A 75 -2.65 -9.53 12.05
N TYR A 76 -3.10 -9.12 10.89
CA TYR A 76 -2.23 -8.67 9.81
C TYR A 76 -1.28 -7.57 10.28
N SER A 77 -0.07 -7.62 9.76
CA SER A 77 0.96 -6.61 10.00
C SER A 77 0.92 -5.51 8.93
N VAL A 78 2.06 -4.90 8.66
CA VAL A 78 2.22 -3.93 7.58
C VAL A 78 2.04 -4.66 6.25
N THR A 79 0.86 -4.54 5.66
CA THR A 79 0.59 -5.01 4.31
C THR A 79 1.27 -4.06 3.34
N MET A 80 2.12 -4.61 2.48
CA MET A 80 2.97 -3.84 1.59
C MET A 80 2.34 -3.71 0.21
N ASP A 81 1.70 -4.80 -0.26
CA ASP A 81 1.05 -4.82 -1.55
C ASP A 81 -0.09 -5.82 -1.61
N VAL A 82 -0.91 -5.69 -2.66
CA VAL A 82 -2.05 -6.54 -2.95
C VAL A 82 -2.19 -6.74 -4.46
N PHE A 83 -2.31 -7.99 -4.90
CA PHE A 83 -2.56 -8.34 -6.30
C PHE A 83 -3.81 -9.22 -6.43
N ALA A 84 -4.77 -8.81 -7.23
CA ALA A 84 -5.99 -9.57 -7.48
C ALA A 84 -5.87 -10.37 -8.78
N GLU A 85 -5.54 -11.65 -8.70
CA GLU A 85 -5.60 -12.55 -9.85
C GLU A 85 -7.06 -12.80 -10.27
N SER A 86 -7.91 -12.95 -9.30
CA SER A 86 -9.36 -13.08 -9.47
C SER A 86 -10.07 -12.59 -8.19
N PRO A 87 -11.39 -12.41 -8.20
CA PRO A 87 -12.13 -12.08 -6.97
C PRO A 87 -11.95 -13.11 -5.84
N ASP A 88 -11.67 -14.36 -6.17
CA ASP A 88 -11.51 -15.45 -5.20
C ASP A 88 -10.04 -15.77 -4.92
N ARG A 89 -9.12 -15.00 -5.48
CA ARG A 89 -7.69 -15.21 -5.28
C ARG A 89 -6.95 -13.87 -5.31
N VAL A 90 -6.87 -13.25 -4.14
CA VAL A 90 -6.23 -11.96 -3.91
C VAL A 90 -5.00 -12.17 -3.03
N PHE A 91 -3.83 -11.96 -3.61
CA PHE A 91 -2.57 -12.03 -2.88
C PHE A 91 -2.39 -10.83 -1.99
N LEU A 92 -1.90 -11.07 -0.79
CA LEU A 92 -1.43 -10.05 0.14
C LEU A 92 0.02 -10.36 0.51
N VAL A 93 0.90 -9.38 0.43
CA VAL A 93 2.25 -9.48 0.97
C VAL A 93 2.41 -8.55 2.16
N GLN A 94 2.98 -9.07 3.24
CA GLN A 94 3.06 -8.38 4.51
C GLN A 94 4.29 -8.75 5.32
N LYS A 95 4.52 -8.04 6.41
CA LYS A 95 5.65 -8.28 7.32
C LYS A 95 5.22 -9.12 8.53
N GLY A 96 4.81 -10.38 8.27
CA GLY A 96 4.38 -11.28 9.33
C GLY A 96 3.11 -10.81 10.06
N GLU A 97 2.99 -11.13 11.33
CA GLU A 97 1.81 -10.87 12.15
C GLU A 97 2.08 -9.96 13.34
N LEU A 98 1.06 -9.25 13.76
CA LEU A 98 1.06 -8.43 14.97
C LEU A 98 0.03 -8.92 15.97
N PRO A 99 0.25 -8.74 17.28
CA PRO A 99 -0.78 -8.98 18.27
C PRO A 99 -2.02 -8.13 18.01
N LEU A 100 -3.19 -8.75 18.06
CA LEU A 100 -4.47 -8.05 18.06
C LEU A 100 -4.59 -7.29 19.37
N ILE A 101 -4.66 -5.96 19.29
CA ILE A 101 -4.84 -5.09 20.46
C ILE A 101 -6.29 -4.67 20.48
N GLU A 102 -7.04 -5.20 21.44
CA GLU A 102 -8.41 -4.79 21.69
C GLU A 102 -8.43 -3.37 22.28
N GLY A 103 -9.53 -2.66 22.00
CA GLY A 103 -9.72 -1.31 22.54
C GLY A 103 -8.76 -0.26 21.97
N ARG A 104 -8.50 -0.32 20.66
CA ARG A 104 -7.80 0.79 19.98
C ARG A 104 -8.42 2.11 20.41
N PRO A 105 -7.62 3.07 20.93
CA PRO A 105 -8.12 4.41 21.17
C PRO A 105 -8.73 4.95 19.86
N GLU A 106 -9.84 5.65 19.98
CA GLU A 106 -10.42 6.33 18.82
C GLU A 106 -9.39 7.26 18.19
N SER A 107 -9.46 7.39 16.87
CA SER A 107 -8.61 8.33 16.15
C SER A 107 -8.88 9.75 16.62
N ILE A 108 -7.83 10.54 16.86
CA ILE A 108 -7.98 11.96 17.16
C ILE A 108 -8.16 12.73 15.85
N TRP A 109 -9.18 13.55 15.83
CA TRP A 109 -9.34 14.60 14.85
C TRP A 109 -8.30 15.69 15.09
N LEU A 110 -7.46 15.98 14.10
CA LEU A 110 -6.50 17.08 14.13
C LEU A 110 -6.90 18.11 13.07
N PRO A 111 -7.69 19.13 13.44
CA PRO A 111 -8.18 20.13 12.49
C PRO A 111 -7.03 20.91 11.82
N GLU A 112 -5.86 20.99 12.44
CA GLU A 112 -4.67 21.66 11.90
C GLU A 112 -4.10 20.97 10.67
N LEU A 113 -4.42 19.71 10.45
CA LEU A 113 -3.97 18.93 9.27
C LEU A 113 -4.98 18.95 8.13
N GLY A 114 -6.08 19.68 8.30
CA GLY A 114 -7.12 19.85 7.30
C GLY A 114 -8.37 18.98 7.53
N PRO A 115 -9.46 19.30 6.84
CA PRO A 115 -10.72 18.57 6.98
C PRO A 115 -10.54 17.12 6.47
N GLY A 116 -10.97 16.16 7.27
CA GLY A 116 -10.93 14.74 6.93
C GLY A 116 -9.65 13.99 7.35
N MET A 117 -8.64 14.68 7.85
CA MET A 117 -7.47 14.01 8.38
C MET A 117 -7.70 13.55 9.81
N GLN A 118 -7.92 12.27 9.97
CA GLN A 118 -7.86 11.63 11.28
C GLN A 118 -6.46 11.09 11.49
N TYR A 119 -5.77 11.58 12.49
CA TYR A 119 -4.51 10.99 12.89
C TYR A 119 -4.82 9.85 13.87
N PRO A 120 -4.37 8.62 13.59
CA PRO A 120 -4.48 7.56 14.56
C PRO A 120 -3.71 7.97 15.78
N ASN A 121 -4.42 8.21 16.87
CA ASN A 121 -3.84 8.61 18.16
C ASN A 121 -3.10 7.47 18.84
N PHE A 122 -2.79 6.45 18.16
CA PHE A 122 -2.04 5.41 18.80
C PHE A 122 -0.67 5.35 18.16
N ARG A 123 0.21 5.83 18.87
CA ARG A 123 1.48 5.17 18.99
C ARG A 123 1.39 4.11 20.10
N LEU A 124 0.43 3.26 20.04
CA LEU A 124 0.70 1.90 20.44
C LEU A 124 1.87 1.51 19.59
N PRO A 125 2.89 0.87 20.16
CA PRO A 125 4.12 0.73 19.43
C PRO A 125 3.75 0.35 18.01
N LEU A 126 4.04 1.22 17.06
CA LEU A 126 3.95 0.90 15.64
C LEU A 126 4.95 -0.23 15.46
N ARG A 127 4.45 -1.40 15.73
CA ARG A 127 5.20 -2.60 15.65
C ARG A 127 5.21 -2.92 14.19
N GLN A 128 6.32 -2.69 13.60
CA GLN A 128 6.63 -3.42 12.40
C GLN A 128 7.03 -4.80 12.87
N ALA A 129 6.30 -5.80 12.49
CA ALA A 129 6.75 -7.16 12.64
C ALA A 129 8.11 -7.26 11.98
N GLY A 130 9.05 -7.85 12.67
CA GLY A 130 10.41 -8.05 12.23
C GLY A 130 11.01 -6.86 11.51
N ALA A 131 12.08 -6.33 11.93
CA ALA A 131 12.83 -5.46 11.06
C ALA A 131 13.50 -6.34 10.02
N SER A 132 13.27 -6.11 8.74
CA SER A 132 14.19 -6.32 7.62
C SER A 132 15.31 -7.36 7.79
N ILE A 133 15.05 -8.49 8.44
CA ILE A 133 16.07 -9.50 8.74
C ILE A 133 15.48 -10.88 8.45
N PRO A 134 16.19 -11.74 7.71
CA PRO A 134 15.71 -13.07 7.40
C PRO A 134 15.49 -13.86 8.68
N ASN A 135 14.43 -14.63 8.72
CA ASN A 135 14.10 -15.56 9.79
C ASN A 135 13.74 -14.95 11.16
N GLY A 136 13.64 -13.62 11.26
CA GLY A 136 13.41 -13.02 12.58
C GLY A 136 14.51 -13.30 13.62
N ASP A 137 15.57 -14.01 13.27
CA ASP A 137 16.55 -14.58 14.22
C ASP A 137 17.51 -13.55 14.85
N GLN A 138 17.55 -12.32 14.34
CA GLN A 138 18.48 -11.31 14.84
C GLN A 138 17.80 -10.18 15.63
N LEU A 139 16.57 -10.38 16.05
CA LEU A 139 15.74 -9.30 16.57
C LEU A 139 15.73 -9.14 18.08
N GLU A 140 16.61 -9.80 18.77
CA GLU A 140 16.92 -9.46 20.17
C GLU A 140 17.68 -8.12 20.31
N SER A 141 17.88 -7.39 19.19
CA SER A 141 18.44 -6.04 19.27
C SER A 141 17.45 -5.08 19.89
N GLU A 142 17.92 -4.25 20.79
CA GLU A 142 17.14 -3.24 21.51
C GLU A 142 16.22 -2.45 20.55
N GLY A 143 14.91 -2.54 20.77
CA GLY A 143 13.91 -1.76 20.06
C GLY A 143 13.03 -2.49 19.03
N ASN A 144 13.34 -3.74 18.69
CA ASN A 144 12.57 -4.46 17.65
C ASN A 144 11.46 -5.38 18.21
N GLY A 145 11.30 -5.44 19.53
CA GLY A 145 10.29 -6.29 20.16
C GLY A 145 10.74 -7.75 20.31
N ARG A 146 9.84 -8.59 20.79
CA ARG A 146 10.11 -10.00 21.11
C ARG A 146 9.32 -10.90 20.18
N PRO A 147 9.98 -11.82 19.44
CA PRO A 147 9.30 -12.83 18.63
C PRO A 147 8.28 -13.63 19.43
N GLY A 148 7.13 -13.92 18.85
CA GLY A 148 6.04 -14.67 19.49
C GLY A 148 5.25 -13.91 20.55
N ILE A 149 5.66 -12.68 20.90
CA ILE A 149 4.98 -11.82 21.86
C ILE A 149 4.59 -10.48 21.23
N ASP A 150 5.56 -9.80 20.67
CA ASP A 150 5.34 -8.49 20.06
C ASP A 150 5.09 -8.58 18.56
N TRP A 151 5.48 -9.68 17.93
CA TRP A 151 5.25 -10.01 16.52
C TRP A 151 5.56 -11.50 16.27
N ARG A 152 5.06 -12.03 15.12
CA ARG A 152 5.47 -13.31 14.53
C ARG A 152 5.94 -13.09 13.10
N TRP A 153 6.98 -13.77 12.68
CA TRP A 153 7.44 -13.77 11.29
C TRP A 153 6.82 -14.97 10.57
N GLU A 154 5.52 -14.90 10.41
CA GLU A 154 4.70 -15.94 9.80
C GLU A 154 3.70 -15.26 8.85
N HIS A 155 3.26 -15.97 7.83
CA HIS A 155 2.24 -15.50 6.89
C HIS A 155 2.65 -14.21 6.15
N CYS A 156 3.89 -14.17 5.65
CA CYS A 156 4.36 -13.04 4.87
C CYS A 156 3.68 -12.94 3.50
N VAL A 157 3.21 -14.07 2.96
CA VAL A 157 2.43 -14.16 1.73
C VAL A 157 1.17 -14.96 1.99
N LEU A 158 0.03 -14.36 1.71
CA LEU A 158 -1.31 -14.92 1.90
C LEU A 158 -2.15 -14.75 0.64
N VAL A 159 -3.13 -15.62 0.47
CA VAL A 159 -4.20 -15.45 -0.53
C VAL A 159 -5.55 -15.42 0.17
N VAL A 160 -6.35 -14.44 -0.19
CA VAL A 160 -7.68 -14.19 0.40
C VAL A 160 -8.75 -14.29 -0.68
N ASP A 161 -9.89 -14.90 -0.34
CA ASP A 161 -11.05 -14.99 -1.24
C ASP A 161 -11.93 -13.72 -1.18
N ARG A 162 -12.99 -13.69 -2.02
CA ARG A 162 -13.94 -12.59 -2.08
C ARG A 162 -14.70 -12.36 -0.78
N GLU A 163 -14.88 -13.40 0.04
CA GLU A 163 -15.53 -13.34 1.34
C GLU A 163 -14.59 -12.90 2.44
N GLY A 164 -13.29 -12.74 2.15
CA GLY A 164 -12.26 -12.31 3.08
C GLY A 164 -11.60 -13.44 3.87
N ASN A 165 -11.84 -14.70 3.52
CA ASN A 165 -11.16 -15.83 4.17
C ASN A 165 -9.75 -16.00 3.59
N ILE A 166 -8.79 -16.39 4.43
CA ILE A 166 -7.49 -16.83 3.97
C ILE A 166 -7.67 -18.25 3.41
N VAL A 167 -7.32 -18.43 2.13
CA VAL A 167 -7.49 -19.70 1.40
C VAL A 167 -6.16 -20.34 1.02
N GLU A 168 -5.07 -19.58 0.97
CA GLU A 168 -3.71 -20.08 0.81
C GLU A 168 -2.77 -19.34 1.75
N GLU A 169 -1.79 -20.05 2.26
CA GLU A 169 -0.71 -19.52 3.08
C GLU A 169 0.62 -20.07 2.56
N TRP A 170 1.60 -19.20 2.34
CA TRP A 170 2.90 -19.59 1.81
C TRP A 170 3.98 -19.60 2.88
N THR A 171 3.65 -20.11 4.07
CA THR A 171 4.51 -20.11 5.24
C THR A 171 5.82 -20.87 5.05
N GLN A 172 5.85 -21.85 4.12
CA GLN A 172 7.08 -22.54 3.74
C GLN A 172 8.18 -21.61 3.25
N TRP A 173 7.82 -20.40 2.77
CA TRP A 173 8.73 -19.40 2.25
C TRP A 173 9.01 -18.24 3.21
N ASP A 174 8.40 -18.20 4.39
CA ASP A 174 8.59 -17.10 5.34
C ASP A 174 10.07 -16.88 5.70
N HIS A 175 10.85 -17.96 5.67
CA HIS A 175 12.28 -17.92 5.92
C HIS A 175 13.12 -17.16 4.87
N LEU A 176 12.56 -16.90 3.67
CA LEU A 176 13.23 -16.15 2.62
C LEU A 176 13.12 -14.64 2.82
N TRP A 177 12.02 -14.19 3.41
CA TRP A 177 11.64 -12.80 3.37
C TRP A 177 12.38 -11.95 4.38
N TYR A 178 12.73 -10.74 3.95
CA TYR A 178 13.18 -9.64 4.77
C TYR A 178 12.09 -8.56 4.86
N ARG A 179 11.53 -8.22 3.70
CA ARG A 179 10.46 -7.25 3.54
C ARG A 179 9.82 -7.43 2.16
N PRO A 180 8.93 -8.42 2.01
CA PRO A 180 8.20 -8.55 0.76
C PRO A 180 7.42 -7.26 0.52
N HIS A 181 7.60 -6.67 -0.66
CA HIS A 181 7.20 -5.30 -0.93
C HIS A 181 6.20 -5.17 -2.07
N ASP A 182 6.27 -6.07 -3.03
CA ASP A 182 5.45 -6.04 -4.25
C ASP A 182 5.12 -7.47 -4.66
N VAL A 183 3.94 -7.71 -5.19
CA VAL A 183 3.51 -9.00 -5.72
C VAL A 183 2.79 -8.80 -7.04
N GLU A 184 3.26 -9.48 -8.09
CA GLU A 184 2.75 -9.33 -9.44
C GLU A 184 2.63 -10.67 -10.17
N ILE A 185 1.64 -10.76 -11.06
CA ILE A 185 1.51 -11.84 -12.03
C ILE A 185 1.47 -11.23 -13.42
N SER A 186 2.41 -11.66 -14.27
CA SER A 186 2.44 -11.17 -15.65
C SER A 186 1.15 -11.56 -16.39
N PRO A 187 0.44 -10.60 -16.99
CA PRO A 187 -0.73 -10.91 -17.82
C PRO A 187 -0.36 -11.65 -19.13
N TYR A 188 0.93 -11.72 -19.43
CA TYR A 188 1.47 -12.37 -20.63
C TYR A 188 1.98 -13.78 -20.36
N ASP A 189 2.11 -14.18 -19.10
CA ASP A 189 2.58 -15.50 -18.69
C ASP A 189 1.39 -16.47 -18.58
N SER A 190 1.35 -17.47 -19.46
CA SER A 190 0.30 -18.48 -19.46
C SER A 190 0.31 -19.40 -18.23
N GLU A 191 1.47 -19.53 -17.57
CA GLU A 191 1.64 -20.31 -16.35
C GLU A 191 1.34 -19.49 -15.10
N LYS A 192 1.17 -18.16 -15.27
CA LYS A 192 0.80 -17.20 -14.22
C LYS A 192 1.74 -17.26 -13.01
N HIS A 193 3.03 -17.34 -13.27
CA HIS A 193 3.99 -17.31 -12.18
C HIS A 193 3.82 -16.04 -11.33
N VAL A 194 4.00 -16.22 -10.03
CA VAL A 194 3.92 -15.13 -9.04
C VAL A 194 5.31 -14.57 -8.81
N TRP A 195 5.43 -13.27 -9.01
CA TRP A 195 6.66 -12.53 -8.76
C TRP A 195 6.53 -11.74 -7.48
N ILE A 196 7.55 -11.79 -6.65
CA ILE A 196 7.58 -11.03 -5.39
C ILE A 196 8.91 -10.29 -5.29
N VAL A 197 8.83 -8.99 -5.06
CA VAL A 197 9.98 -8.13 -4.79
C VAL A 197 10.23 -8.06 -3.29
N ASP A 198 11.43 -8.36 -2.83
CA ASP A 198 11.82 -8.12 -1.45
C ASP A 198 12.76 -6.92 -1.35
N ALA A 199 12.26 -5.83 -0.74
CA ALA A 199 12.99 -4.59 -0.71
C ALA A 199 14.25 -4.67 0.17
N ASP A 200 14.12 -5.12 1.39
CA ASP A 200 15.24 -5.12 2.33
C ASP A 200 16.15 -6.36 2.15
N GLY A 201 15.64 -7.37 1.48
CA GLY A 201 16.43 -8.53 1.05
C GLY A 201 17.20 -8.31 -0.24
N HIS A 202 16.91 -7.24 -0.99
CA HIS A 202 17.61 -6.85 -2.23
C HIS A 202 17.46 -7.85 -3.38
N PHE A 203 16.32 -8.52 -3.48
CA PHE A 203 16.09 -9.53 -4.52
C PHE A 203 14.64 -9.54 -5.03
N VAL A 204 14.44 -10.24 -6.12
CA VAL A 204 13.12 -10.56 -6.70
C VAL A 204 13.03 -12.06 -6.89
N THR A 205 11.91 -12.65 -6.55
CA THR A 205 11.64 -14.08 -6.73
C THR A 205 10.52 -14.31 -7.74
N LYS A 206 10.57 -15.44 -8.40
CA LYS A 206 9.52 -15.98 -9.27
C LYS A 206 9.13 -17.37 -8.77
N PHE A 207 7.86 -17.57 -8.45
CA PHE A 207 7.30 -18.84 -8.01
C PHE A 207 6.33 -19.40 -9.03
N THR A 208 6.10 -20.72 -8.95
CA THR A 208 4.91 -21.32 -9.57
C THR A 208 3.64 -20.66 -9.01
N ASN A 209 2.56 -20.68 -9.77
CA ASN A 209 1.33 -19.99 -9.39
C ASN A 209 0.76 -20.48 -8.04
N ASP A 210 0.91 -21.76 -7.73
CA ASP A 210 0.49 -22.39 -6.47
C ASP A 210 1.50 -22.23 -5.32
N GLY A 211 2.61 -21.51 -5.55
CA GLY A 211 3.65 -21.28 -4.56
C GLY A 211 4.46 -22.52 -4.17
N SER A 212 4.34 -23.63 -4.89
CA SER A 212 5.03 -24.89 -4.53
C SER A 212 6.52 -24.86 -4.84
N GLU A 213 6.96 -24.12 -5.86
CA GLU A 213 8.35 -24.07 -6.30
C GLU A 213 8.85 -22.63 -6.49
N LEU A 214 10.07 -22.36 -6.02
CA LEU A 214 10.84 -21.17 -6.36
C LEU A 214 11.55 -21.41 -7.70
N VAL A 215 11.07 -20.74 -8.75
CA VAL A 215 11.54 -20.93 -10.13
C VAL A 215 12.79 -20.12 -10.42
N LEU A 216 12.85 -18.89 -9.92
CA LEU A 216 13.94 -17.94 -10.22
C LEU A 216 14.14 -16.96 -9.06
N THR A 217 15.39 -16.56 -8.86
CA THR A 217 15.76 -15.41 -8.04
C THR A 217 16.62 -14.46 -8.86
N LEU A 218 16.25 -13.18 -8.89
CA LEU A 218 17.08 -12.09 -9.41
C LEU A 218 17.67 -11.29 -8.24
N GLY A 219 18.91 -10.90 -8.35
CA GLY A 219 19.66 -10.34 -7.23
C GLY A 219 20.26 -11.42 -6.34
N THR A 220 21.01 -11.00 -5.33
CA THR A 220 21.60 -11.89 -4.32
C THR A 220 20.96 -11.58 -2.96
N PRO A 221 20.18 -12.51 -2.38
CA PRO A 221 19.50 -12.26 -1.12
C PRO A 221 20.45 -11.80 -0.02
N GLY A 222 20.15 -10.64 0.57
CA GLY A 222 20.94 -10.04 1.64
C GLY A 222 22.19 -9.26 1.18
N GLU A 223 22.49 -9.24 -0.10
CA GLU A 223 23.68 -8.54 -0.64
C GLU A 223 23.27 -7.31 -1.46
N PRO A 224 23.31 -6.09 -0.88
CA PRO A 224 23.00 -4.88 -1.62
C PRO A 224 24.11 -4.49 -2.60
N GLY A 225 23.74 -3.99 -3.78
CA GLY A 225 24.70 -3.52 -4.77
C GLY A 225 24.09 -2.63 -5.85
N TYR A 226 24.92 -2.22 -6.81
CA TYR A 226 24.55 -1.32 -7.92
C TYR A 226 25.15 -1.81 -9.26
N ASP A 227 25.07 -3.09 -9.50
CA ASP A 227 25.49 -3.70 -10.77
C ASP A 227 24.34 -4.49 -11.40
N ASP A 228 24.64 -5.30 -12.40
CA ASP A 228 23.61 -6.05 -13.13
C ASP A 228 23.06 -7.25 -12.35
N ASN A 229 23.72 -7.66 -11.28
CA ASN A 229 23.38 -8.82 -10.47
C ASN A 229 22.91 -8.48 -9.05
N HIS A 230 22.98 -7.21 -8.67
CA HIS A 230 22.62 -6.76 -7.33
C HIS A 230 21.69 -5.57 -7.39
N PHE A 231 20.74 -5.55 -6.46
CA PHE A 231 19.83 -4.45 -6.20
C PHE A 231 20.14 -3.79 -4.87
N ARG A 232 19.54 -2.63 -4.65
CA ARG A 232 19.56 -2.02 -3.34
C ARG A 232 18.22 -1.42 -3.02
N ARG A 233 17.40 -2.23 -2.33
CA ARG A 233 16.01 -1.95 -1.98
C ARG A 233 15.12 -1.71 -3.20
N PRO A 234 14.96 -2.73 -4.07
CA PRO A 234 13.99 -2.70 -5.15
C PRO A 234 12.57 -2.61 -4.57
N THR A 235 11.63 -2.05 -5.35
CA THR A 235 10.29 -1.77 -4.81
C THR A 235 9.16 -2.36 -5.63
N PHE A 236 9.16 -2.17 -6.95
CA PHE A 236 8.07 -2.57 -7.82
C PHE A 236 8.58 -3.13 -9.13
N LEU A 237 7.85 -4.09 -9.68
CA LEU A 237 8.06 -4.56 -11.04
C LEU A 237 6.77 -4.42 -11.86
N VAL A 238 6.93 -4.28 -13.17
CA VAL A 238 5.81 -4.26 -14.11
C VAL A 238 6.19 -4.95 -15.41
N PHE A 239 5.22 -5.59 -16.05
CA PHE A 239 5.40 -6.28 -17.31
C PHE A 239 4.87 -5.43 -18.46
N MET A 240 5.68 -5.19 -19.48
CA MET A 240 5.31 -4.45 -20.68
C MET A 240 4.69 -5.36 -21.74
N ASP A 241 5.29 -6.52 -21.91
CA ASP A 241 4.91 -7.57 -22.84
C ASP A 241 5.47 -8.91 -22.35
N GLU A 242 5.37 -9.97 -23.17
CA GLU A 242 5.84 -11.33 -22.83
C GLU A 242 7.36 -11.41 -22.59
N ASN A 243 8.12 -10.43 -23.11
CA ASN A 243 9.58 -10.44 -23.13
C ASN A 243 10.21 -9.29 -22.33
N THR A 244 9.42 -8.35 -21.85
CA THR A 244 9.94 -7.13 -21.25
C THR A 244 9.36 -6.86 -19.87
N MET A 245 10.22 -6.75 -18.91
CA MET A 245 9.90 -6.36 -17.53
C MET A 245 10.71 -5.13 -17.12
N TYR A 246 10.14 -4.28 -16.29
CA TYR A 246 10.83 -3.18 -15.64
C TYR A 246 10.81 -3.38 -14.13
N LEU A 247 11.95 -3.12 -13.49
CA LEU A 247 12.11 -3.15 -12.05
C LEU A 247 12.54 -1.77 -11.53
N ALA A 248 11.79 -1.24 -10.57
CA ALA A 248 12.17 -0.04 -9.85
C ALA A 248 13.12 -0.42 -8.71
N ASP A 249 14.40 -0.24 -8.90
CA ASP A 249 15.44 -0.38 -7.88
C ASP A 249 15.69 0.99 -7.25
N GLY A 250 14.73 1.45 -6.45
CA GLY A 250 14.50 2.88 -6.24
C GLY A 250 14.68 3.44 -4.85
N TYR A 251 14.56 2.69 -3.76
CA TYR A 251 14.72 3.27 -2.43
C TYR A 251 16.14 3.83 -2.20
N ASP A 252 17.15 3.07 -2.61
CA ASP A 252 18.53 3.48 -2.39
C ASP A 252 19.33 3.64 -3.71
N ASN A 253 19.01 2.90 -4.77
CA ASN A 253 19.74 2.94 -6.04
C ASN A 253 19.25 3.98 -7.05
N THR A 254 18.09 4.57 -6.89
CA THR A 254 17.57 5.62 -7.78
C THR A 254 17.61 5.26 -9.27
N ARG A 255 17.33 4.00 -9.63
CA ARG A 255 17.34 3.53 -11.03
C ARG A 255 16.09 2.70 -11.36
N VAL A 256 15.79 2.61 -12.65
CA VAL A 256 14.86 1.64 -13.24
C VAL A 256 15.65 0.71 -14.14
N ILE A 257 15.48 -0.58 -13.98
CA ILE A 257 16.12 -1.61 -14.78
C ILE A 257 15.10 -2.16 -15.77
N LYS A 258 15.48 -2.26 -17.04
CA LYS A 258 14.73 -2.98 -18.05
C LYS A 258 15.34 -4.35 -18.25
N TYR A 259 14.53 -5.39 -18.09
CA TYR A 259 14.93 -6.77 -18.37
C TYR A 259 14.37 -7.24 -19.69
N ASP A 260 15.20 -7.97 -20.42
CA ASP A 260 14.78 -8.91 -21.47
C ASP A 260 14.63 -10.26 -20.79
N MET A 261 13.43 -10.86 -20.90
CA MET A 261 13.07 -12.10 -20.20
C MET A 261 13.29 -13.37 -21.06
N HIS A 262 14.05 -13.28 -22.17
CA HIS A 262 14.45 -14.41 -22.99
C HIS A 262 15.62 -15.20 -22.45
#